data_effb2db30ce4fb689c1cd1972ed7d4bc
#
_entry.id   effb2db30ce4fb689c1cd1972ed7d4bc
#
_cell.length_a   1.000
_cell.length_b   1.000
_cell.length_c   1.000
_cell.angle_alpha   90.00
_cell.angle_beta   90.00
_cell.angle_gamma   90.00
#
_symmetry.space_group_name_H-M   'P 1'
#
loop_
_entity.id
_entity.type
_entity.pdbx_description
1 polymer ?
#
loop_
_entity_poly.entity_id
_entity_poly.type
_entity_poly.pdbx_seq_one_letter_code
_entity_poly.pdbx_strand_id
1 'polypeptide(L)'
;MPVTVITQAKGKTTKENLERNFAMPSPEGYRKALRLMKQAEKFQRPVICFVDTPGAFCGMEAEERGQGEAIARNLYEMSALKVPVLSIVIGEGGSGGALALAVADEVWMMENAVYSVLSPEGFASILWKDSKRASEAAGVMRLTAADLKELKVIEEIICEPEVYREDTMVPVLCELEEKMEHFLEQYGSLSEKQLTDRRYDRFRRM
;
A
#
# COMPACT_ATOMS: atom_id res chain seq x y z
N MET A 1 2.24 -21.42 -6.96
CA MET A 1 2.20 -20.59 -8.18
C MET A 1 3.25 -19.48 -8.09
N PRO A 2 3.99 -19.11 -9.17
CA PRO A 2 4.94 -17.99 -9.11
C PRO A 2 4.20 -16.66 -9.01
N VAL A 3 4.67 -15.78 -8.12
CA VAL A 3 4.13 -14.43 -7.91
C VAL A 3 5.23 -13.38 -8.07
N THR A 4 4.86 -12.13 -8.29
CA THR A 4 5.79 -10.98 -8.25
C THR A 4 5.53 -10.19 -6.97
N VAL A 5 6.54 -10.11 -6.11
CA VAL A 5 6.47 -9.36 -4.85
C VAL A 5 7.18 -8.02 -5.00
N ILE A 6 6.51 -6.95 -4.59
CA ILE A 6 7.04 -5.59 -4.57
C ILE A 6 6.92 -5.06 -3.14
N THR A 7 8.00 -4.57 -2.56
CA THR A 7 8.00 -4.08 -1.19
C THR A 7 8.74 -2.75 -1.06
N GLN A 8 8.22 -1.88 -0.22
CA GLN A 8 8.92 -0.73 0.30
C GLN A 8 9.70 -1.18 1.55
N ALA A 9 10.95 -0.77 1.65
CA ALA A 9 11.83 -1.28 2.69
C ALA A 9 12.35 -0.16 3.58
N LYS A 10 11.97 -0.18 4.86
CA LYS A 10 12.60 0.60 5.92
C LYS A 10 13.95 0.00 6.30
N GLY A 11 14.82 0.81 6.88
CA GLY A 11 16.06 0.35 7.51
C GLY A 11 15.82 -0.16 8.93
N LYS A 12 16.71 -0.99 9.43
CA LYS A 12 16.71 -1.46 10.82
C LYS A 12 17.44 -0.49 11.77
N THR A 13 18.24 0.41 11.23
CA THR A 13 19.00 1.42 11.96
C THR A 13 18.73 2.81 11.38
N THR A 14 19.04 3.86 12.15
CA THR A 14 18.93 5.26 11.65
C THR A 14 19.74 5.47 10.38
N LYS A 15 20.96 4.89 10.30
CA LYS A 15 21.82 4.99 9.13
C LYS A 15 21.15 4.36 7.90
N GLU A 16 20.64 3.14 8.04
CA GLU A 16 19.93 2.46 6.95
C GLU A 16 18.65 3.20 6.54
N ASN A 17 17.94 3.80 7.50
CA ASN A 17 16.75 4.60 7.18
C ASN A 17 17.11 5.85 6.37
N LEU A 18 18.22 6.53 6.70
CA LEU A 18 18.73 7.64 5.88
C LEU A 18 19.10 7.19 4.46
N GLU A 19 19.78 6.07 4.32
CA GLU A 19 20.17 5.50 3.02
C GLU A 19 18.94 5.11 2.17
N ARG A 20 17.81 4.80 2.80
CA ARG A 20 16.55 4.40 2.17
C ARG A 20 15.49 5.51 2.14
N ASN A 21 15.88 6.76 2.40
CA ASN A 21 14.96 7.90 2.49
C ASN A 21 13.76 7.62 3.42
N PHE A 22 13.95 6.90 4.53
CA PHE A 22 12.89 6.47 5.45
C PHE A 22 11.75 5.72 4.74
N ALA A 23 12.08 4.88 3.78
CA ALA A 23 11.15 4.17 2.89
C ALA A 23 10.26 5.09 2.05
N MET A 24 10.66 6.33 1.82
CA MET A 24 10.03 7.23 0.86
C MET A 24 10.64 7.00 -0.53
N PRO A 25 9.92 6.36 -1.47
CA PRO A 25 10.48 6.08 -2.77
C PRO A 25 10.68 7.35 -3.61
N SER A 26 11.81 7.38 -4.33
CA SER A 26 12.03 8.33 -5.41
C SER A 26 11.26 7.92 -6.68
N PRO A 27 11.17 8.79 -7.71
CA PRO A 27 10.47 8.47 -8.97
C PRO A 27 10.93 7.15 -9.60
N GLU A 28 12.22 6.85 -9.49
CA GLU A 28 12.82 5.62 -10.03
C GLU A 28 12.30 4.36 -9.32
N GLY A 29 11.97 4.46 -8.03
CA GLY A 29 11.36 3.38 -7.26
C GLY A 29 9.98 3.02 -7.81
N TYR A 30 9.13 4.00 -8.07
CA TYR A 30 7.81 3.81 -8.66
C TYR A 30 7.88 3.28 -10.10
N ARG A 31 8.78 3.81 -10.92
CA ARG A 31 9.02 3.32 -12.28
C ARG A 31 9.54 1.89 -12.29
N LYS A 32 10.40 1.52 -11.34
CA LYS A 32 10.87 0.15 -11.15
C LYS A 32 9.70 -0.78 -10.77
N ALA A 33 8.86 -0.37 -9.83
CA ALA A 33 7.68 -1.13 -9.45
C ALA A 33 6.75 -1.36 -10.64
N LEU A 34 6.42 -0.30 -11.40
CA LEU A 34 5.59 -0.42 -12.60
C LEU A 34 6.17 -1.37 -13.64
N ARG A 35 7.48 -1.28 -13.90
CA ARG A 35 8.16 -2.18 -14.82
C ARG A 35 8.01 -3.64 -14.39
N LEU A 36 8.11 -3.93 -13.10
CA LEU A 36 7.93 -5.28 -12.56
C LEU A 36 6.47 -5.73 -12.63
N MET A 37 5.50 -4.84 -12.40
CA MET A 37 4.08 -5.13 -12.58
C MET A 37 3.73 -5.46 -14.03
N LYS A 38 4.25 -4.70 -14.99
CA LYS A 38 4.08 -4.98 -16.41
C LYS A 38 4.77 -6.29 -16.86
N GLN A 39 5.90 -6.60 -16.24
CA GLN A 39 6.54 -7.90 -16.45
C GLN A 39 5.70 -9.05 -15.85
N ALA A 40 5.12 -8.85 -14.67
CA ALA A 40 4.21 -9.81 -14.05
C ALA A 40 2.99 -10.07 -14.94
N GLU A 41 2.35 -9.01 -15.44
CA GLU A 41 1.24 -9.11 -16.40
C GLU A 41 1.61 -9.93 -17.64
N LYS A 42 2.77 -9.64 -18.26
CA LYS A 42 3.25 -10.37 -19.44
C LYS A 42 3.42 -11.87 -19.17
N PHE A 43 3.82 -12.26 -17.99
CA PHE A 43 4.05 -13.64 -17.60
C PHE A 43 2.89 -14.25 -16.79
N GLN A 44 1.74 -13.58 -16.76
CA GLN A 44 0.53 -14.02 -16.05
C GLN A 44 0.80 -14.37 -14.57
N ARG A 45 1.60 -13.53 -13.89
CA ARG A 45 1.94 -13.68 -12.48
C ARG A 45 1.14 -12.69 -11.65
N PRO A 46 0.47 -13.10 -10.59
CA PRO A 46 -0.09 -12.17 -9.62
C PRO A 46 0.97 -11.25 -9.02
N VAL A 47 0.53 -10.06 -8.63
CA VAL A 47 1.35 -9.05 -7.98
C VAL A 47 0.93 -8.92 -6.52
N ILE A 48 1.89 -8.99 -5.60
CA ILE A 48 1.67 -8.74 -4.17
C ILE A 48 2.55 -7.57 -3.77
N CYS A 49 1.94 -6.50 -3.26
CA CYS A 49 2.62 -5.30 -2.80
C CYS A 49 2.59 -5.24 -1.27
N PHE A 50 3.76 -5.11 -0.62
CA PHE A 50 3.84 -4.75 0.79
C PHE A 50 4.16 -3.26 0.90
N VAL A 51 3.24 -2.53 1.52
CA VAL A 51 3.28 -1.08 1.62
C VAL A 51 3.72 -0.68 3.03
N ASP A 52 4.81 0.06 3.12
CA ASP A 52 5.30 0.65 4.36
C ASP A 52 6.10 1.92 4.05
N THR A 53 5.40 3.04 3.90
CA THR A 53 5.99 4.34 3.58
C THR A 53 5.19 5.48 4.22
N PRO A 54 5.84 6.50 4.79
CA PRO A 54 5.15 7.72 5.20
C PRO A 54 4.69 8.57 4.02
N GLY A 55 5.15 8.27 2.80
CA GLY A 55 4.79 8.97 1.56
C GLY A 55 5.87 8.85 0.49
N ALA A 56 5.66 9.52 -0.62
CA ALA A 56 6.68 9.66 -1.64
C ALA A 56 7.76 10.66 -1.21
N PHE A 57 9.00 10.46 -1.64
CA PHE A 57 10.08 11.41 -1.36
C PHE A 57 9.77 12.79 -1.95
N CYS A 58 9.79 13.83 -1.12
CA CYS A 58 9.34 15.19 -1.46
C CYS A 58 10.50 16.18 -1.73
N GLY A 59 11.70 15.68 -2.02
CA GLY A 59 12.85 16.52 -2.35
C GLY A 59 12.75 17.16 -3.74
N MET A 60 13.36 18.33 -3.91
CA MET A 60 13.40 19.05 -5.20
C MET A 60 13.89 18.17 -6.34
N GLU A 61 14.95 17.38 -6.11
CA GLU A 61 15.46 16.43 -7.10
C GLU A 61 14.43 15.37 -7.54
N ALA A 62 13.52 14.96 -6.66
CA ALA A 62 12.45 14.03 -7.01
C ALA A 62 11.39 14.70 -7.88
N GLU A 63 11.04 15.95 -7.57
CA GLU A 63 10.13 16.74 -8.39
C GLU A 63 10.69 16.99 -9.80
N GLU A 64 11.96 17.35 -9.92
CA GLU A 64 12.66 17.53 -11.20
C GLU A 64 12.66 16.24 -12.05
N ARG A 65 12.72 15.07 -11.41
CA ARG A 65 12.67 13.77 -12.09
C ARG A 65 11.26 13.21 -12.25
N GLY A 66 10.22 14.00 -11.95
CA GLY A 66 8.82 13.68 -12.21
C GLY A 66 8.20 12.74 -11.17
N GLN A 67 8.30 13.07 -9.88
CA GLN A 67 7.69 12.29 -8.79
C GLN A 67 6.19 12.11 -8.96
N GLY A 68 5.48 13.22 -9.21
CA GLY A 68 4.03 13.20 -9.42
C GLY A 68 3.62 12.35 -10.64
N GLU A 69 4.37 12.46 -11.75
CA GLU A 69 4.12 11.65 -12.95
C GLU A 69 4.33 10.16 -12.68
N ALA A 70 5.41 9.78 -11.99
CA ALA A 70 5.69 8.39 -11.70
C ALA A 70 4.60 7.75 -10.83
N ILE A 71 4.07 8.49 -9.84
CA ILE A 71 2.94 8.06 -9.02
C ILE A 71 1.67 7.94 -9.88
N ALA A 72 1.30 8.99 -10.60
CA ALA A 72 0.10 9.00 -11.43
C ALA A 72 0.12 7.89 -12.48
N ARG A 73 1.28 7.61 -13.06
CA ARG A 73 1.46 6.51 -14.01
C ARG A 73 1.21 5.15 -13.37
N ASN A 74 1.70 4.93 -12.14
CA ASN A 74 1.42 3.70 -11.41
C ASN A 74 -0.07 3.53 -11.17
N LEU A 75 -0.77 4.57 -10.69
CA LEU A 75 -2.22 4.54 -10.47
C LEU A 75 -2.97 4.13 -11.75
N TYR A 76 -2.65 4.79 -12.85
CA TYR A 76 -3.27 4.54 -14.14
C TYR A 76 -3.03 3.10 -14.64
N GLU A 77 -1.79 2.66 -14.66
CA GLU A 77 -1.41 1.34 -15.18
C GLU A 77 -1.88 0.19 -14.27
N MET A 78 -1.84 0.38 -12.94
CA MET A 78 -2.35 -0.63 -12.00
C MET A 78 -3.85 -0.84 -12.14
N SER A 79 -4.62 0.20 -12.41
CA SER A 79 -6.07 0.07 -12.61
C SER A 79 -6.42 -0.87 -13.78
N ALA A 80 -5.54 -0.96 -14.77
CA ALA A 80 -5.73 -1.75 -16.00
C ALA A 80 -4.97 -3.09 -16.02
N LEU A 81 -4.23 -3.45 -14.96
CA LEU A 81 -3.49 -4.72 -14.90
C LEU A 81 -4.43 -5.92 -15.03
N LYS A 82 -4.05 -6.86 -15.87
CA LYS A 82 -4.83 -8.05 -16.22
C LYS A 82 -4.46 -9.30 -15.41
N VAL A 83 -3.78 -9.09 -14.29
CA VAL A 83 -3.42 -10.12 -13.32
C VAL A 83 -3.93 -9.73 -11.94
N PRO A 84 -4.13 -10.68 -11.02
CA PRO A 84 -4.50 -10.37 -9.64
C PRO A 84 -3.48 -9.47 -8.97
N VAL A 85 -3.95 -8.44 -8.27
CA VAL A 85 -3.12 -7.51 -7.50
C VAL A 85 -3.63 -7.45 -6.07
N LEU A 86 -2.78 -7.80 -5.13
CA LEU A 86 -3.01 -7.67 -3.69
C LEU A 86 -2.05 -6.62 -3.11
N SER A 87 -2.56 -5.72 -2.28
CA SER A 87 -1.72 -4.79 -1.53
C SER A 87 -1.95 -4.94 -0.04
N ILE A 88 -0.86 -4.99 0.73
CA ILE A 88 -0.89 -5.20 2.18
C ILE A 88 -0.14 -4.05 2.83
N VAL A 89 -0.85 -3.22 3.58
CA VAL A 89 -0.23 -2.14 4.37
C VAL A 89 0.26 -2.73 5.68
N ILE A 90 1.59 -2.78 5.83
CA ILE A 90 2.23 -3.45 6.97
C ILE A 90 2.69 -2.51 8.09
N GLY A 91 2.60 -1.20 7.87
CA GLY A 91 2.97 -0.16 8.83
C GLY A 91 2.35 1.16 8.44
N GLU A 92 3.08 2.02 7.74
CA GLU A 92 2.59 3.30 7.27
C GLU A 92 2.16 3.24 5.80
N GLY A 93 0.93 3.63 5.53
CA GLY A 93 0.38 3.82 4.19
C GLY A 93 0.16 5.31 3.91
N GLY A 94 1.23 6.05 3.58
CA GLY A 94 1.17 7.49 3.42
C GLY A 94 0.87 7.97 2.01
N SER A 95 -0.24 8.69 1.84
CA SER A 95 -0.56 9.52 0.68
C SER A 95 -0.45 8.80 -0.67
N GLY A 96 -0.15 9.55 -1.73
CA GLY A 96 0.09 9.02 -3.07
C GLY A 96 1.25 8.03 -3.15
N GLY A 97 2.19 8.11 -2.21
CA GLY A 97 3.31 7.16 -2.12
C GLY A 97 2.88 5.73 -1.82
N ALA A 98 1.92 5.56 -0.95
CA ALA A 98 1.30 4.27 -0.68
C ALA A 98 0.30 3.89 -1.78
N LEU A 99 -0.56 4.83 -2.20
CA LEU A 99 -1.59 4.59 -3.21
C LEU A 99 -0.99 4.11 -4.54
N ALA A 100 0.21 4.57 -4.90
CA ALA A 100 0.94 4.14 -6.10
C ALA A 100 1.27 2.63 -6.13
N LEU A 101 1.06 1.91 -5.02
CA LEU A 101 1.15 0.45 -4.91
C LEU A 101 -0.15 -0.19 -4.38
N ALA A 102 -1.21 0.59 -4.16
CA ALA A 102 -2.45 0.12 -3.53
C ALA A 102 -3.70 0.24 -4.42
N VAL A 103 -3.54 0.48 -5.73
CA VAL A 103 -4.62 0.32 -6.70
C VAL A 103 -4.74 -1.16 -7.05
N ALA A 104 -5.33 -1.92 -6.14
CA ALA A 104 -5.34 -3.38 -6.13
C ALA A 104 -6.77 -3.94 -6.16
N ASP A 105 -6.89 -5.25 -6.39
CA ASP A 105 -8.17 -5.97 -6.31
C ASP A 105 -8.64 -6.08 -4.86
N GLU A 106 -7.69 -6.24 -3.93
CA GLU A 106 -7.90 -6.11 -2.49
C GLU A 106 -6.76 -5.33 -1.84
N VAL A 107 -7.09 -4.61 -0.77
CA VAL A 107 -6.12 -3.97 0.13
C VAL A 107 -6.34 -4.53 1.53
N TRP A 108 -5.30 -5.12 2.09
CA TRP A 108 -5.30 -5.61 3.47
C TRP A 108 -4.44 -4.71 4.34
N MET A 109 -4.67 -4.75 5.64
CA MET A 109 -3.86 -4.00 6.59
C MET A 109 -3.49 -4.85 7.80
N MET A 110 -2.27 -4.68 8.29
CA MET A 110 -1.93 -5.11 9.65
C MET A 110 -2.77 -4.29 10.65
N GLU A 111 -3.14 -4.90 11.76
CA GLU A 111 -4.08 -4.34 12.75
C GLU A 111 -3.68 -2.96 13.27
N ASN A 112 -2.38 -2.74 13.49
CA ASN A 112 -1.84 -1.48 14.00
C ASN A 112 -1.26 -0.57 12.89
N ALA A 113 -1.43 -0.94 11.62
CA ALA A 113 -1.04 -0.10 10.49
C ALA A 113 -1.97 1.11 10.35
N VAL A 114 -1.47 2.15 9.71
CA VAL A 114 -2.24 3.36 9.36
C VAL A 114 -2.21 3.58 7.86
N TYR A 115 -3.35 4.02 7.30
CA TYR A 115 -3.41 4.35 5.87
C TYR A 115 -4.22 5.63 5.70
N SER A 116 -3.59 6.68 5.16
CA SER A 116 -4.22 7.99 5.03
C SER A 116 -3.64 8.82 3.88
N VAL A 117 -4.43 9.80 3.43
CA VAL A 117 -4.02 10.72 2.35
C VAL A 117 -2.96 11.73 2.79
N LEU A 118 -2.90 12.07 4.07
CA LEU A 118 -1.92 13.01 4.65
C LEU A 118 -1.75 12.73 6.15
N SER A 119 -0.71 13.34 6.76
CA SER A 119 -0.50 13.23 8.20
C SER A 119 -1.53 14.03 9.00
N PRO A 120 -1.76 13.70 10.29
CA PRO A 120 -2.61 14.48 11.17
C PRO A 120 -2.20 15.96 11.28
N GLU A 121 -0.89 16.25 11.27
CA GLU A 121 -0.37 17.61 11.24
C GLU A 121 -0.75 18.34 9.95
N GLY A 122 -0.64 17.66 8.84
CA GLY A 122 -1.04 18.17 7.53
C GLY A 122 -2.54 18.46 7.46
N PHE A 123 -3.36 17.52 7.94
CA PHE A 123 -4.81 17.68 8.04
C PHE A 123 -5.17 18.92 8.90
N ALA A 124 -4.64 19.01 10.12
CA ALA A 124 -4.89 20.11 11.03
C ALA A 124 -4.43 21.46 10.46
N SER A 125 -3.28 21.48 9.78
CA SER A 125 -2.77 22.69 9.13
C SER A 125 -3.66 23.17 7.99
N ILE A 126 -4.15 22.25 7.16
CA ILE A 126 -4.95 22.58 5.97
C ILE A 126 -6.36 23.02 6.40
N LEU A 127 -7.04 22.23 7.22
CA LEU A 127 -8.45 22.46 7.56
C LEU A 127 -8.65 23.43 8.72
N TRP A 128 -7.78 23.36 9.75
CA TRP A 128 -7.94 24.14 10.96
C TRP A 128 -6.94 25.28 11.11
N LYS A 129 -5.96 25.38 10.19
CA LYS A 129 -4.89 26.38 10.20
C LYS A 129 -4.00 26.31 11.46
N ASP A 130 -3.97 25.15 12.11
CA ASP A 130 -3.20 24.93 13.35
C ASP A 130 -2.66 23.49 13.42
N SER A 131 -1.38 23.30 13.09
CA SER A 131 -0.72 21.99 13.14
C SER A 131 -0.60 21.38 14.53
N LYS A 132 -0.73 22.19 15.60
CA LYS A 132 -0.67 21.70 17.00
C LYS A 132 -1.87 20.84 17.37
N ARG A 133 -2.95 20.91 16.59
CA ARG A 133 -4.15 20.07 16.77
C ARG A 133 -4.04 18.69 16.11
N ALA A 134 -2.83 18.20 15.84
CA ALA A 134 -2.62 16.91 15.19
C ALA A 134 -3.27 15.73 15.94
N SER A 135 -3.24 15.74 17.27
CA SER A 135 -3.89 14.68 18.08
C SER A 135 -5.41 14.64 17.89
N GLU A 136 -6.06 15.80 17.81
CA GLU A 136 -7.48 15.92 17.52
C GLU A 136 -7.78 15.48 16.07
N ALA A 137 -6.91 15.88 15.13
CA ALA A 137 -7.00 15.49 13.73
C ALA A 137 -6.93 13.96 13.58
N ALA A 138 -5.99 13.30 14.24
CA ALA A 138 -5.86 11.84 14.21
C ALA A 138 -7.17 11.14 14.64
N GLY A 139 -7.85 11.66 15.64
CA GLY A 139 -9.14 11.12 16.14
C GLY A 139 -10.29 11.22 15.13
N VAL A 140 -10.25 12.18 14.20
CA VAL A 140 -11.33 12.37 13.21
C VAL A 140 -11.02 11.84 11.82
N MET A 141 -9.77 11.54 11.54
CA MET A 141 -9.31 11.11 10.19
C MET A 141 -9.70 9.68 9.85
N ARG A 142 -10.05 8.84 10.83
CA ARG A 142 -10.43 7.44 10.60
C ARG A 142 -9.39 6.70 9.76
N LEU A 143 -8.14 6.69 10.21
CA LEU A 143 -6.99 6.17 9.49
C LEU A 143 -6.53 4.77 9.94
N THR A 144 -7.21 4.18 10.93
CA THR A 144 -6.88 2.86 11.47
C THR A 144 -7.46 1.72 10.62
N ALA A 145 -6.92 0.51 10.76
CA ALA A 145 -7.42 -0.65 10.04
C ALA A 145 -8.91 -0.92 10.32
N ALA A 146 -9.35 -0.78 11.58
CA ALA A 146 -10.75 -0.95 11.97
C ALA A 146 -11.67 0.07 11.26
N ASP A 147 -11.29 1.35 11.26
CA ASP A 147 -12.04 2.41 10.58
C ASP A 147 -12.15 2.16 9.08
N LEU A 148 -11.04 1.80 8.44
CA LEU A 148 -10.98 1.62 7.00
C LEU A 148 -11.69 0.36 6.53
N LYS A 149 -11.77 -0.67 7.38
CA LYS A 149 -12.61 -1.85 7.14
C LYS A 149 -14.10 -1.48 7.19
N GLU A 150 -14.52 -0.69 8.19
CA GLU A 150 -15.90 -0.19 8.28
C GLU A 150 -16.27 0.67 7.08
N LEU A 151 -15.36 1.54 6.63
CA LEU A 151 -15.52 2.39 5.44
C LEU A 151 -15.39 1.62 4.12
N LYS A 152 -15.09 0.31 4.16
CA LYS A 152 -14.89 -0.57 2.98
C LYS A 152 -13.73 -0.10 2.06
N VAL A 153 -12.76 0.57 2.63
CA VAL A 153 -11.51 0.97 1.93
C VAL A 153 -10.54 -0.21 1.88
N ILE A 154 -10.59 -1.08 2.89
CA ILE A 154 -9.81 -2.32 2.93
C ILE A 154 -10.72 -3.55 3.07
N GLU A 155 -10.23 -4.70 2.58
CA GLU A 155 -10.96 -5.96 2.60
C GLU A 155 -10.64 -6.81 3.82
N GLU A 156 -9.38 -6.79 4.32
CA GLU A 156 -8.96 -7.65 5.45
C GLU A 156 -8.09 -6.91 6.46
N ILE A 157 -8.21 -7.33 7.73
CA ILE A 157 -7.31 -6.96 8.82
C ILE A 157 -6.53 -8.21 9.21
N ILE A 158 -5.21 -8.08 9.30
CA ILE A 158 -4.30 -9.13 9.78
C ILE A 158 -3.98 -8.81 11.23
N CYS A 159 -4.42 -9.68 12.14
CA CYS A 159 -4.19 -9.50 13.57
C CYS A 159 -2.71 -9.55 13.90
N GLU A 160 -2.30 -8.76 14.88
CA GLU A 160 -0.91 -8.65 15.30
C GLU A 160 -0.74 -9.13 16.74
N PRO A 161 0.41 -9.71 17.09
CA PRO A 161 0.66 -10.14 18.46
C PRO A 161 0.97 -8.92 19.35
N GLU A 162 0.65 -9.00 20.63
CA GLU A 162 1.00 -7.94 21.59
C GLU A 162 2.51 -7.67 21.66
N VAL A 163 3.34 -8.68 21.40
CA VAL A 163 4.79 -8.58 21.42
C VAL A 163 5.37 -9.23 20.16
N TYR A 164 6.13 -8.48 19.42
CA TYR A 164 6.80 -8.93 18.20
C TYR A 164 8.06 -9.73 18.54
N ARG A 165 7.99 -11.04 18.35
CA ARG A 165 9.09 -11.99 18.46
C ARG A 165 8.94 -13.03 17.37
N GLU A 166 9.99 -13.78 17.10
CA GLU A 166 9.99 -14.82 16.07
C GLU A 166 8.87 -15.85 16.30
N ASP A 167 8.72 -16.31 17.55
CA ASP A 167 7.70 -17.30 17.94
C ASP A 167 6.26 -16.75 17.85
N THR A 168 6.04 -15.47 18.19
CA THR A 168 4.71 -14.82 18.12
C THR A 168 4.31 -14.42 16.72
N MET A 169 5.28 -14.23 15.82
CA MET A 169 4.99 -13.92 14.42
C MET A 169 4.65 -15.14 13.57
N VAL A 170 5.03 -16.34 13.97
CA VAL A 170 4.71 -17.57 13.20
C VAL A 170 3.20 -17.71 12.93
N PRO A 171 2.30 -17.60 13.92
CA PRO A 171 0.86 -17.69 13.65
C PRO A 171 0.36 -16.62 12.67
N VAL A 172 0.85 -15.40 12.78
CA VAL A 172 0.49 -14.28 11.87
C VAL A 172 0.92 -14.58 10.44
N LEU A 173 2.13 -15.12 10.27
CA LEU A 173 2.64 -15.50 8.94
C LEU A 173 1.85 -16.67 8.36
N CYS A 174 1.46 -17.65 9.16
CA CYS A 174 0.61 -18.76 8.71
C CYS A 174 -0.77 -18.27 8.28
N GLU A 175 -1.41 -17.39 9.07
CA GLU A 175 -2.69 -16.78 8.70
C GLU A 175 -2.59 -15.97 7.39
N LEU A 176 -1.53 -15.18 7.27
CA LEU A 176 -1.28 -14.37 6.07
C LEU A 176 -1.05 -15.25 4.84
N GLU A 177 -0.29 -16.35 4.98
CA GLU A 177 -0.05 -17.33 3.91
C GLU A 177 -1.36 -17.95 3.45
N GLU A 178 -2.18 -18.46 4.36
CA GLU A 178 -3.48 -19.08 4.07
C GLU A 178 -4.42 -18.10 3.36
N LYS A 179 -4.53 -16.86 3.83
CA LYS A 179 -5.35 -15.83 3.20
C LYS A 179 -4.83 -15.45 1.81
N MET A 180 -3.51 -15.34 1.62
CA MET A 180 -2.92 -15.07 0.31
C MET A 180 -3.15 -16.22 -0.66
N GLU A 181 -3.04 -17.46 -0.24
CA GLU A 181 -3.36 -18.62 -1.07
C GLU A 181 -4.83 -18.59 -1.53
N HIS A 182 -5.75 -18.33 -0.60
CA HIS A 182 -7.17 -18.19 -0.93
C HIS A 182 -7.43 -17.05 -1.92
N PHE A 183 -6.81 -15.88 -1.72
CA PHE A 183 -6.87 -14.77 -2.68
C PHE A 183 -6.37 -15.20 -4.06
N LEU A 184 -5.23 -15.86 -4.13
CA LEU A 184 -4.63 -16.29 -5.38
C LEU A 184 -5.49 -17.32 -6.12
N GLU A 185 -6.15 -18.24 -5.42
CA GLU A 185 -7.09 -19.21 -5.98
C GLU A 185 -8.34 -18.51 -6.52
N GLN A 186 -8.94 -17.62 -5.70
CA GLN A 186 -10.16 -16.90 -6.06
C GLN A 186 -9.96 -16.00 -7.28
N TYR A 187 -8.95 -15.13 -7.23
CA TYR A 187 -8.70 -14.15 -8.29
C TYR A 187 -7.98 -14.74 -9.49
N GLY A 188 -7.17 -15.77 -9.30
CA GLY A 188 -6.49 -16.50 -10.38
C GLY A 188 -7.43 -17.25 -11.30
N SER A 189 -8.66 -17.53 -10.87
CA SER A 189 -9.71 -18.17 -11.69
C SER A 189 -10.47 -17.17 -12.58
N LEU A 190 -10.32 -15.87 -12.36
CA LEU A 190 -11.04 -14.83 -13.09
C LEU A 190 -10.39 -14.52 -14.44
N SER A 191 -11.22 -14.18 -15.41
CA SER A 191 -10.74 -13.65 -16.69
C SER A 191 -10.17 -12.23 -16.54
N GLU A 192 -9.30 -11.80 -17.46
CA GLU A 192 -8.72 -10.46 -17.50
C GLU A 192 -9.79 -9.35 -17.37
N LYS A 193 -10.93 -9.53 -18.08
CA LYS A 193 -12.03 -8.59 -18.03
C LYS A 193 -12.70 -8.55 -16.65
N GLN A 194 -12.93 -9.71 -16.04
CA GLN A 194 -13.54 -9.77 -14.70
C GLN A 194 -12.64 -9.11 -13.65
N LEU A 195 -11.31 -9.30 -13.74
CA LEU A 195 -10.35 -8.63 -12.84
C LEU A 195 -10.44 -7.10 -12.96
N THR A 196 -10.34 -6.58 -14.18
CA THR A 196 -10.38 -5.12 -14.39
C THR A 196 -11.72 -4.50 -14.02
N ASP A 197 -12.84 -5.16 -14.36
CA ASP A 197 -14.18 -4.68 -14.03
C ASP A 197 -14.41 -4.67 -12.50
N ARG A 198 -14.00 -5.73 -11.79
CA ARG A 198 -14.10 -5.80 -10.32
C ARG A 198 -13.26 -4.72 -9.64
N ARG A 199 -12.03 -4.51 -10.11
CA ARG A 199 -11.14 -3.45 -9.59
C ARG A 199 -11.75 -2.07 -9.83
N TYR A 200 -12.27 -1.81 -11.01
CA TYR A 200 -13.00 -0.58 -11.32
C TYR A 200 -14.19 -0.39 -10.38
N ASP A 201 -15.04 -1.40 -10.24
CA ASP A 201 -16.23 -1.35 -9.37
C ASP A 201 -15.87 -1.13 -7.91
N ARG A 202 -14.76 -1.70 -7.43
CA ARG A 202 -14.25 -1.50 -6.08
C ARG A 202 -14.02 -0.02 -5.80
N PHE A 203 -13.28 0.68 -6.66
CA PHE A 203 -12.99 2.11 -6.50
C PHE A 203 -14.21 3.01 -6.76
N ARG A 204 -15.20 2.54 -7.51
CA ARG A 204 -16.45 3.30 -7.73
C ARG A 204 -17.41 3.25 -6.54
N ARG A 205 -17.26 2.31 -5.63
CA ARG A 205 -18.10 2.16 -4.43
C ARG A 205 -17.58 2.91 -3.21
N MET A 206 -16.33 3.38 -3.24
CA MET A 206 -15.74 4.27 -2.24
C MET A 206 -16.21 5.71 -2.48
#